data_3dc47b440ee878e253bb8f36e9cd73dc
#
_entry.id   3dc47b440ee878e253bb8f36e9cd73dc
#
_cell.length_a   1.000
_cell.length_b   1.000
_cell.length_c   1.000
_cell.angle_alpha   90.00
_cell.angle_beta   90.00
_cell.angle_gamma   90.00
#
_symmetry.space_group_name_H-M   'P 1'
#
loop_
_entity.id
_entity.type
_entity.pdbx_description
1 polymer ?
#
loop_
_entity_poly.entity_id
_entity_poly.type
_entity_poly.pdbx_seq_one_letter_code
_entity_poly.pdbx_strand_id
1 'polypeptide(L)'
;MKDFLLIGCGLAGVAFAETVLQKQQSIFVINNNSQNSSKIAGGMYNPVVLKRFSAVWNATSQIDFASKFYTELQSKLKTHFDFKLPLLRKFYSVEEQNNWYIASDKIELAPFLSTKLTSSKWNHIPAPFSFGEVLNCGYLDTALLLERYISYLQSLNCYQTATFDYSALEFFDDYVSYSGIKYKNVVFAEGFGMLSNPFFKDLPMDGTKGELLIIKAPLLQLDVIVKSGIFIVPIGNDLYKVGATYNWTDKNDTLTEEGK
;
A
#
# COMPACT_ATOMS: atom_id res chain seq x y z
N MET A 1 -32.45 5.68 -4.95
CA MET A 1 -31.37 6.29 -4.14
C MET A 1 -30.33 5.22 -3.86
N LYS A 2 -29.04 5.51 -4.05
CA LYS A 2 -27.92 4.62 -3.72
C LYS A 2 -27.38 4.96 -2.31
N ASP A 3 -26.65 4.01 -1.68
CA ASP A 3 -26.11 4.26 -0.34
C ASP A 3 -24.85 5.13 -0.37
N PHE A 4 -23.93 4.89 -1.32
CA PHE A 4 -22.66 5.61 -1.39
C PHE A 4 -22.29 6.07 -2.80
N LEU A 5 -21.78 7.30 -2.87
CA LEU A 5 -20.98 7.81 -3.97
C LEU A 5 -19.52 7.87 -3.49
N LEU A 6 -18.61 7.15 -4.16
CA LEU A 6 -17.20 7.11 -3.83
C LEU A 6 -16.38 7.80 -4.91
N ILE A 7 -15.54 8.74 -4.52
CA ILE A 7 -14.62 9.46 -5.39
C ILE A 7 -13.19 8.98 -5.10
N GLY A 8 -12.56 8.40 -6.12
CA GLY A 8 -11.23 7.78 -6.03
C GLY A 8 -11.29 6.26 -5.80
N CYS A 9 -10.43 5.53 -6.51
CA CYS A 9 -10.33 4.08 -6.47
C CYS A 9 -8.86 3.61 -6.28
N GLY A 10 -8.11 4.27 -5.38
CA GLY A 10 -6.86 3.78 -4.85
C GLY A 10 -7.10 2.68 -3.80
N LEU A 11 -6.06 2.27 -3.05
CA LEU A 11 -6.19 1.21 -2.03
C LEU A 11 -7.28 1.49 -0.99
N ALA A 12 -7.40 2.74 -0.53
CA ALA A 12 -8.46 3.13 0.40
C ALA A 12 -9.85 3.01 -0.23
N GLY A 13 -9.99 3.44 -1.50
CA GLY A 13 -11.24 3.33 -2.24
C GLY A 13 -11.65 1.87 -2.46
N VAL A 14 -10.70 0.98 -2.80
CA VAL A 14 -10.93 -0.47 -2.92
C VAL A 14 -11.40 -1.05 -1.59
N ALA A 15 -10.71 -0.75 -0.49
CA ALA A 15 -11.08 -1.28 0.84
C ALA A 15 -12.48 -0.81 1.25
N PHE A 16 -12.80 0.45 1.03
CA PHE A 16 -14.13 1.00 1.31
C PHE A 16 -15.21 0.35 0.42
N ALA A 17 -15.00 0.34 -0.90
CA ALA A 17 -15.97 -0.22 -1.84
C ALA A 17 -16.26 -1.69 -1.56
N GLU A 18 -15.22 -2.49 -1.31
CA GLU A 18 -15.39 -3.91 -0.98
C GLU A 18 -16.18 -4.11 0.32
N THR A 19 -15.86 -3.33 1.36
CA THR A 19 -16.58 -3.39 2.63
C THR A 19 -18.06 -3.04 2.49
N VAL A 20 -18.39 -2.04 1.67
CA VAL A 20 -19.77 -1.63 1.36
C VAL A 20 -20.50 -2.76 0.62
N LEU A 21 -19.88 -3.34 -0.40
CA LEU A 21 -20.47 -4.42 -1.20
C LEU A 21 -20.67 -5.69 -0.36
N GLN A 22 -19.76 -6.04 0.55
CA GLN A 22 -19.92 -7.16 1.48
C GLN A 22 -21.11 -6.97 2.42
N LYS A 23 -21.44 -5.72 2.75
CA LYS A 23 -22.63 -5.37 3.54
C LYS A 23 -23.91 -5.24 2.69
N GLN A 24 -23.87 -5.64 1.43
CA GLN A 24 -24.99 -5.57 0.48
C GLN A 24 -25.54 -4.14 0.28
N GLN A 25 -24.71 -3.14 0.49
CA GLN A 25 -25.04 -1.75 0.25
C GLN A 25 -24.65 -1.35 -1.18
N SER A 26 -25.42 -0.42 -1.74
CA SER A 26 -25.19 0.05 -3.10
C SER A 26 -24.12 1.15 -3.13
N ILE A 27 -23.22 1.07 -4.13
CA ILE A 27 -22.16 2.05 -4.35
C ILE A 27 -22.09 2.46 -5.81
N PHE A 28 -21.60 3.66 -6.06
CA PHE A 28 -21.14 4.09 -7.38
C PHE A 28 -19.78 4.78 -7.22
N VAL A 29 -18.82 4.42 -8.04
CA VAL A 29 -17.42 4.87 -7.93
C VAL A 29 -17.07 5.72 -9.14
N ILE A 30 -16.52 6.91 -8.89
CA ILE A 30 -15.96 7.80 -9.91
C ILE A 30 -14.46 7.94 -9.67
N ASN A 31 -13.65 7.69 -10.70
CA ASN A 31 -12.20 7.79 -10.61
C ASN A 31 -11.63 8.21 -11.98
N ASN A 32 -10.76 9.21 -11.98
CA ASN A 32 -10.13 9.72 -13.21
C ASN A 32 -8.73 9.16 -13.46
N ASN A 33 -8.24 8.26 -12.60
CA ASN A 33 -6.89 7.69 -12.65
C ASN A 33 -5.75 8.72 -12.59
N SER A 34 -6.00 9.93 -12.08
CA SER A 34 -4.98 10.98 -11.96
C SER A 34 -3.98 10.71 -10.83
N GLN A 35 -4.37 9.92 -9.82
CA GLN A 35 -3.53 9.59 -8.68
C GLN A 35 -2.91 8.21 -8.85
N ASN A 36 -1.59 8.15 -8.93
CA ASN A 36 -0.84 6.91 -9.22
C ASN A 36 -0.17 6.29 -7.98
N SER A 37 -0.20 6.95 -6.81
CA SER A 37 0.54 6.51 -5.61
C SER A 37 0.27 5.05 -5.25
N SER A 38 -1.00 4.63 -5.21
CA SER A 38 -1.36 3.24 -4.92
C SER A 38 -0.92 2.26 -5.99
N LYS A 39 -0.93 2.67 -7.27
CA LYS A 39 -0.55 1.81 -8.40
C LYS A 39 0.96 1.59 -8.48
N ILE A 40 1.75 2.64 -8.16
CA ILE A 40 3.22 2.62 -8.25
C ILE A 40 3.84 2.06 -6.97
N ALA A 41 3.15 2.10 -5.85
CA ALA A 41 3.66 1.66 -4.54
C ALA A 41 4.43 0.35 -4.61
N GLY A 42 5.47 0.23 -3.79
CA GLY A 42 6.21 -1.05 -3.61
C GLY A 42 5.32 -2.18 -3.11
N GLY A 43 4.19 -1.84 -2.52
CA GLY A 43 3.20 -2.77 -2.01
C GLY A 43 3.62 -3.51 -0.74
N MET A 44 4.82 -3.30 -0.27
CA MET A 44 5.37 -3.97 0.91
C MET A 44 4.59 -3.59 2.17
N TYR A 45 4.26 -4.60 2.97
CA TYR A 45 3.69 -4.42 4.29
C TYR A 45 4.51 -5.17 5.34
N ASN A 46 4.65 -4.56 6.51
CA ASN A 46 5.31 -5.14 7.66
C ASN A 46 4.82 -4.50 8.97
N PRO A 47 4.83 -5.24 10.10
CA PRO A 47 4.31 -4.77 11.39
C PRO A 47 5.28 -3.90 12.19
N VAL A 48 6.49 -3.65 11.69
CA VAL A 48 7.58 -3.02 12.47
C VAL A 48 8.12 -1.77 11.80
N VAL A 49 8.25 -0.68 12.54
CA VAL A 49 8.98 0.51 12.10
C VAL A 49 10.48 0.25 12.21
N LEU A 50 11.07 -0.27 11.14
CA LEU A 50 12.45 -0.78 11.12
C LEU A 50 13.55 0.24 11.45
N LYS A 51 13.27 1.54 11.30
CA LYS A 51 14.23 2.60 11.67
C LYS A 51 14.40 2.74 13.17
N ARG A 52 13.38 2.37 13.96
CA ARG A 52 13.32 2.57 15.41
C ARG A 52 13.15 1.27 16.18
N PHE A 53 12.97 0.15 15.50
CA PHE A 53 12.56 -1.13 16.09
C PHE A 53 11.38 -0.95 17.05
N SER A 54 10.31 -0.35 16.56
CA SER A 54 9.06 -0.16 17.29
C SER A 54 7.88 -0.75 16.54
N ALA A 55 6.85 -1.17 17.24
CA ALA A 55 5.65 -1.69 16.62
C ALA A 55 4.92 -0.58 15.84
N VAL A 56 4.34 -0.94 14.72
CA VAL A 56 3.30 -0.12 14.07
C VAL A 56 2.09 -0.09 14.99
N TRP A 57 1.39 1.04 15.05
CA TRP A 57 0.17 1.15 15.85
C TRP A 57 -0.83 0.05 15.46
N ASN A 58 -1.31 -0.68 16.48
CA ASN A 58 -2.29 -1.78 16.33
C ASN A 58 -1.89 -2.85 15.29
N ALA A 59 -0.58 -3.14 15.17
CA ALA A 59 0.00 -3.97 14.11
C ALA A 59 -0.68 -5.34 13.98
N THR A 60 -0.87 -6.06 15.10
CA THR A 60 -1.47 -7.41 15.09
C THR A 60 -2.85 -7.40 14.45
N SER A 61 -3.75 -6.57 14.97
CA SER A 61 -5.13 -6.49 14.45
C SER A 61 -5.18 -6.03 12.99
N GLN A 62 -4.29 -5.12 12.59
CA GLN A 62 -4.22 -4.65 11.21
C GLN A 62 -3.73 -5.75 10.25
N ILE A 63 -2.70 -6.51 10.61
CA ILE A 63 -2.16 -7.61 9.80
C ILE A 63 -3.18 -8.74 9.68
N ASP A 64 -3.83 -9.12 10.78
CA ASP A 64 -4.86 -10.17 10.78
C ASP A 64 -6.04 -9.79 9.89
N PHE A 65 -6.55 -8.55 10.04
CA PHE A 65 -7.62 -8.03 9.21
C PHE A 65 -7.22 -7.98 7.73
N ALA A 66 -6.05 -7.41 7.42
CA ALA A 66 -5.55 -7.29 6.06
C ALA A 66 -5.34 -8.65 5.40
N SER A 67 -4.77 -9.62 6.12
CA SER A 67 -4.56 -10.98 5.62
C SER A 67 -5.87 -11.66 5.23
N LYS A 68 -6.91 -11.56 6.08
CA LYS A 68 -8.23 -12.09 5.79
C LYS A 68 -8.88 -11.37 4.60
N PHE A 69 -8.86 -10.04 4.62
CA PHE A 69 -9.44 -9.19 3.58
C PHE A 69 -8.85 -9.50 2.19
N TYR A 70 -7.52 -9.55 2.07
CA TYR A 70 -6.88 -9.84 0.80
C TYR A 70 -7.05 -11.29 0.35
N THR A 71 -7.10 -12.25 1.26
CA THR A 71 -7.40 -13.66 0.93
C THR A 71 -8.80 -13.79 0.33
N GLU A 72 -9.81 -13.19 0.94
CA GLU A 72 -11.17 -13.18 0.44
C GLU A 72 -11.27 -12.47 -0.92
N LEU A 73 -10.58 -11.34 -1.05
CA LEU A 73 -10.58 -10.55 -2.29
C LEU A 73 -9.88 -11.29 -3.45
N GLN A 74 -8.75 -11.97 -3.19
CA GLN A 74 -8.09 -12.84 -4.18
C GLN A 74 -9.02 -13.95 -4.68
N SER A 75 -9.74 -14.59 -3.76
CA SER A 75 -10.72 -15.63 -4.10
C SER A 75 -11.84 -15.06 -4.98
N LYS A 76 -12.40 -13.92 -4.61
CA LYS A 76 -13.46 -13.22 -5.37
C LYS A 76 -12.99 -12.82 -6.77
N LEU A 77 -11.81 -12.22 -6.88
CA LEU A 77 -11.26 -11.75 -8.15
C LEU A 77 -10.57 -12.84 -8.97
N LYS A 78 -10.43 -14.05 -8.42
CA LYS A 78 -9.69 -15.19 -9.03
C LYS A 78 -8.31 -14.78 -9.49
N THR A 79 -7.62 -13.98 -8.69
CA THR A 79 -6.31 -13.41 -9.03
C THR A 79 -5.43 -13.38 -7.79
N HIS A 80 -4.19 -13.83 -7.95
CA HIS A 80 -3.19 -13.81 -6.88
C HIS A 80 -2.35 -12.53 -6.95
N PHE A 81 -2.41 -11.71 -5.90
CA PHE A 81 -1.71 -10.42 -5.79
C PHE A 81 -1.12 -10.16 -4.40
N ASP A 82 -1.35 -11.04 -3.40
CA ASP A 82 -0.76 -10.94 -2.06
C ASP A 82 0.30 -12.04 -1.89
N PHE A 83 1.56 -11.63 -1.83
CA PHE A 83 2.72 -12.51 -1.74
C PHE A 83 3.32 -12.44 -0.35
N LYS A 84 3.19 -13.52 0.42
CA LYS A 84 3.81 -13.65 1.74
C LYS A 84 5.30 -13.94 1.55
N LEU A 85 6.15 -13.01 1.95
CA LEU A 85 7.60 -13.14 1.87
C LEU A 85 8.24 -12.66 3.17
N PRO A 86 9.28 -13.36 3.68
CA PRO A 86 10.07 -12.87 4.78
C PRO A 86 10.72 -11.52 4.43
N LEU A 87 10.80 -10.62 5.40
CA LEU A 87 11.53 -9.37 5.26
C LEU A 87 12.80 -9.46 6.11
N LEU A 88 13.95 -9.31 5.47
CA LEU A 88 15.24 -9.32 6.13
C LEU A 88 15.79 -7.89 6.29
N ARG A 89 15.90 -7.43 7.53
CA ARG A 89 16.59 -6.19 7.88
C ARG A 89 18.10 -6.44 7.89
N LYS A 90 18.82 -5.86 6.94
CA LYS A 90 20.29 -5.90 6.91
C LYS A 90 20.85 -4.98 8.01
N PHE A 91 21.66 -5.53 8.90
CA PHE A 91 22.33 -4.75 9.95
C PHE A 91 23.61 -4.09 9.44
N TYR A 92 23.92 -2.95 10.02
CA TYR A 92 25.12 -2.17 9.72
C TYR A 92 26.20 -2.29 10.80
N SER A 93 25.83 -2.78 12.00
CA SER A 93 26.76 -2.90 13.14
C SER A 93 26.30 -3.96 14.15
N VAL A 94 27.20 -4.33 15.05
CA VAL A 94 26.88 -5.17 16.24
C VAL A 94 25.90 -4.44 17.18
N GLU A 95 26.01 -3.11 17.27
CA GLU A 95 25.07 -2.31 18.05
C GLU A 95 23.64 -2.46 17.54
N GLU A 96 23.44 -2.42 16.22
CA GLU A 96 22.12 -2.62 15.63
C GLU A 96 21.58 -4.03 15.87
N GLN A 97 22.44 -5.07 15.86
CA GLN A 97 22.06 -6.42 16.28
C GLN A 97 21.60 -6.46 17.75
N ASN A 98 22.34 -5.82 18.64
CA ASN A 98 21.96 -5.75 20.06
C ASN A 98 20.62 -5.04 20.26
N ASN A 99 20.42 -3.92 19.55
CA ASN A 99 19.15 -3.19 19.57
C ASN A 99 18.00 -4.06 19.03
N TRP A 100 18.26 -4.88 18.02
CA TRP A 100 17.29 -5.85 17.52
C TRP A 100 16.89 -6.89 18.57
N TYR A 101 17.85 -7.47 19.30
CA TYR A 101 17.55 -8.42 20.37
C TYR A 101 16.74 -7.77 21.50
N ILE A 102 17.14 -6.57 21.94
CA ILE A 102 16.38 -5.81 22.93
C ILE A 102 14.95 -5.54 22.45
N ALA A 103 14.78 -5.25 21.16
CA ALA A 103 13.45 -5.03 20.58
C ALA A 103 12.64 -6.31 20.51
N SER A 104 13.26 -7.44 20.16
CA SER A 104 12.58 -8.73 20.05
C SER A 104 12.03 -9.29 21.38
N ASP A 105 12.56 -8.79 22.52
CA ASP A 105 12.08 -9.14 23.85
C ASP A 105 10.84 -8.32 24.27
N LYS A 106 10.47 -7.28 23.52
CA LYS A 106 9.27 -6.49 23.82
C LYS A 106 8.02 -7.24 23.43
N ILE A 107 7.02 -7.29 24.31
CA ILE A 107 5.77 -8.04 24.11
C ILE A 107 5.09 -7.71 22.78
N GLU A 108 5.08 -6.44 22.39
CA GLU A 108 4.45 -5.97 21.15
C GLU A 108 5.24 -6.29 19.88
N LEU A 109 6.53 -6.66 20.00
CA LEU A 109 7.42 -6.96 18.88
C LEU A 109 7.81 -8.43 18.79
N ALA A 110 7.77 -9.17 19.90
CA ALA A 110 8.12 -10.58 19.96
C ALA A 110 7.39 -11.46 18.91
N PRO A 111 6.12 -11.20 18.55
CA PRO A 111 5.46 -11.96 17.48
C PRO A 111 5.99 -11.66 16.07
N PHE A 112 6.75 -10.59 15.90
CA PHE A 112 7.16 -10.07 14.61
C PHE A 112 8.66 -10.09 14.35
N LEU A 113 9.49 -10.19 15.39
CA LEU A 113 10.95 -10.18 15.26
C LEU A 113 11.53 -11.56 15.61
N SER A 114 12.20 -12.18 14.65
CA SER A 114 12.94 -13.41 14.89
C SER A 114 14.18 -13.13 15.76
N THR A 115 14.38 -13.94 16.78
CA THR A 115 15.61 -13.91 17.60
C THR A 115 16.78 -14.62 16.91
N LYS A 116 16.54 -15.28 15.76
CA LYS A 116 17.60 -15.95 14.99
C LYS A 116 18.08 -15.01 13.89
N LEU A 117 19.38 -14.73 13.89
CA LEU A 117 19.99 -13.97 12.81
C LEU A 117 20.21 -14.86 11.57
N THR A 118 20.03 -14.28 10.40
CA THR A 118 20.24 -14.95 9.11
C THR A 118 21.52 -14.43 8.47
N SER A 119 22.45 -15.32 8.14
CA SER A 119 23.64 -14.98 7.35
C SER A 119 23.27 -14.82 5.89
N SER A 120 24.06 -14.02 5.15
CA SER A 120 23.83 -13.88 3.71
C SER A 120 24.14 -15.18 2.97
N LYS A 121 23.18 -15.65 2.20
CA LYS A 121 23.34 -16.73 1.21
C LYS A 121 23.44 -16.19 -0.22
N TRP A 122 23.28 -14.88 -0.40
CA TRP A 122 23.29 -14.23 -1.72
C TRP A 122 24.62 -13.53 -1.95
N ASN A 123 25.35 -13.95 -3.01
CA ASN A 123 26.72 -13.46 -3.29
C ASN A 123 26.78 -11.94 -3.52
N HIS A 124 25.69 -11.35 -4.00
CA HIS A 124 25.62 -9.90 -4.33
C HIS A 124 24.98 -9.05 -3.24
N ILE A 125 24.65 -9.63 -2.08
CA ILE A 125 24.12 -8.89 -0.93
C ILE A 125 24.96 -9.21 0.32
N PRO A 126 26.14 -8.62 0.44
CA PRO A 126 27.00 -8.86 1.60
C PRO A 126 26.34 -8.31 2.88
N ALA A 127 26.32 -9.12 3.93
CA ALA A 127 25.78 -8.76 5.23
C ALA A 127 26.76 -9.21 6.35
N PRO A 128 27.85 -8.49 6.56
CA PRO A 128 28.87 -8.87 7.55
C PRO A 128 28.31 -8.92 8.97
N PHE A 129 27.22 -8.19 9.25
CA PHE A 129 26.52 -8.21 10.53
C PHE A 129 25.20 -8.98 10.47
N SER A 130 25.02 -9.87 9.46
CA SER A 130 23.79 -10.67 9.28
C SER A 130 22.52 -9.85 9.04
N PHE A 131 21.39 -10.53 9.07
CA PHE A 131 20.05 -9.95 8.98
C PHE A 131 19.20 -10.37 10.16
N GLY A 132 18.30 -9.48 10.59
CA GLY A 132 17.14 -9.82 11.41
C GLY A 132 15.92 -10.07 10.54
N GLU A 133 15.19 -11.13 10.81
CA GLU A 133 13.96 -11.47 10.06
C GLU A 133 12.74 -10.88 10.73
N VAL A 134 11.93 -10.16 9.94
CA VAL A 134 10.59 -9.70 10.33
C VAL A 134 9.58 -10.69 9.81
N LEU A 135 8.75 -11.19 10.70
CA LEU A 135 7.68 -12.14 10.43
C LEU A 135 6.39 -11.42 10.01
N ASN A 136 5.47 -12.16 9.40
CA ASN A 136 4.16 -11.65 8.97
C ASN A 136 4.26 -10.47 7.99
N CYS A 137 5.22 -10.55 7.08
CA CYS A 137 5.49 -9.59 6.02
C CYS A 137 5.08 -10.12 4.64
N GLY A 138 5.09 -9.23 3.69
CA GLY A 138 4.86 -9.55 2.29
C GLY A 138 4.77 -8.30 1.44
N TYR A 139 4.31 -8.49 0.22
CA TYR A 139 3.93 -7.38 -0.64
C TYR A 139 2.65 -7.70 -1.42
N LEU A 140 1.92 -6.65 -1.74
CA LEU A 140 0.80 -6.68 -2.67
C LEU A 140 1.27 -6.23 -4.05
N ASP A 141 0.91 -6.92 -5.09
CA ASP A 141 0.89 -6.35 -6.43
C ASP A 141 -0.29 -5.39 -6.54
N THR A 142 -0.04 -4.17 -6.10
CA THR A 142 -1.08 -3.13 -6.00
C THR A 142 -1.62 -2.73 -7.37
N ALA A 143 -0.79 -2.76 -8.41
CA ALA A 143 -1.22 -2.45 -9.77
C ALA A 143 -2.22 -3.50 -10.28
N LEU A 144 -1.89 -4.77 -10.12
CA LEU A 144 -2.76 -5.89 -10.49
C LEU A 144 -4.06 -5.89 -9.67
N LEU A 145 -3.97 -5.66 -8.36
CA LEU A 145 -5.15 -5.54 -7.49
C LEU A 145 -6.11 -4.45 -8.00
N LEU A 146 -5.60 -3.24 -8.25
CA LEU A 146 -6.42 -2.12 -8.70
C LEU A 146 -7.05 -2.39 -10.07
N GLU A 147 -6.29 -2.93 -11.01
CA GLU A 147 -6.79 -3.31 -12.34
C GLU A 147 -7.96 -4.29 -12.24
N ARG A 148 -7.78 -5.37 -11.49
CA ARG A 148 -8.78 -6.42 -11.34
C ARG A 148 -10.02 -5.94 -10.59
N TYR A 149 -9.82 -5.11 -9.55
CA TYR A 149 -10.94 -4.58 -8.80
C TYR A 149 -11.76 -3.56 -9.59
N ILE A 150 -11.11 -2.68 -10.36
CA ILE A 150 -11.80 -1.76 -11.27
C ILE A 150 -12.62 -2.55 -12.30
N SER A 151 -12.02 -3.59 -12.90
CA SER A 151 -12.74 -4.45 -13.84
C SER A 151 -13.96 -5.13 -13.20
N TYR A 152 -13.84 -5.55 -11.94
CA TYR A 152 -14.96 -6.09 -11.16
C TYR A 152 -16.06 -5.05 -10.94
N LEU A 153 -15.74 -3.82 -10.52
CA LEU A 153 -16.71 -2.75 -10.35
C LEU A 153 -17.42 -2.37 -11.68
N GLN A 154 -16.68 -2.39 -12.79
CA GLN A 154 -17.24 -2.18 -14.14
C GLN A 154 -18.25 -3.28 -14.51
N SER A 155 -17.95 -4.54 -14.19
CA SER A 155 -18.88 -5.66 -14.44
C SER A 155 -20.17 -5.55 -13.63
N LEU A 156 -20.14 -4.85 -12.50
CA LEU A 156 -21.32 -4.53 -11.69
C LEU A 156 -22.06 -3.25 -12.15
N ASN A 157 -21.60 -2.57 -13.20
CA ASN A 157 -22.13 -1.28 -13.65
C ASN A 157 -22.14 -0.21 -12.53
N CYS A 158 -21.15 -0.22 -11.65
CA CYS A 158 -21.04 0.72 -10.53
C CYS A 158 -19.72 1.53 -10.55
N TYR A 159 -19.08 1.64 -11.71
CA TYR A 159 -17.84 2.39 -11.89
C TYR A 159 -17.88 3.27 -13.14
N GLN A 160 -17.32 4.47 -13.01
CA GLN A 160 -17.14 5.40 -14.13
C GLN A 160 -15.74 6.01 -14.11
N THR A 161 -15.06 5.97 -15.26
CA THR A 161 -13.83 6.75 -15.45
C THR A 161 -14.21 8.17 -15.85
N ALA A 162 -14.12 9.10 -14.90
CA ALA A 162 -14.41 10.51 -15.11
C ALA A 162 -13.73 11.38 -14.04
N THR A 163 -13.44 12.63 -14.38
CA THR A 163 -13.10 13.64 -13.39
C THR A 163 -14.35 14.05 -12.64
N PHE A 164 -14.29 14.02 -11.30
CA PHE A 164 -15.40 14.43 -10.46
C PHE A 164 -15.54 15.96 -10.50
N ASP A 165 -16.75 16.42 -10.76
CA ASP A 165 -17.09 17.84 -10.71
C ASP A 165 -17.71 18.18 -9.35
N TYR A 166 -16.93 18.80 -8.49
CA TYR A 166 -17.39 19.20 -7.14
C TYR A 166 -18.56 20.21 -7.20
N SER A 167 -18.65 21.01 -8.27
CA SER A 167 -19.72 22.01 -8.41
C SER A 167 -21.08 21.39 -8.74
N ALA A 168 -21.08 20.17 -9.27
CA ALA A 168 -22.29 19.40 -9.56
C ALA A 168 -22.81 18.60 -8.35
N LEU A 169 -22.14 18.67 -7.21
CA LEU A 169 -22.57 18.01 -5.97
C LEU A 169 -23.50 18.91 -5.19
N GLU A 170 -24.74 18.51 -5.03
CA GLU A 170 -25.76 19.22 -4.29
C GLU A 170 -26.04 18.50 -2.96
N PHE A 171 -26.12 19.27 -1.87
CA PHE A 171 -26.39 18.78 -0.52
C PHE A 171 -27.84 19.07 -0.12
N PHE A 172 -28.51 18.06 0.43
CA PHE A 172 -29.83 18.12 1.00
C PHE A 172 -29.80 17.54 2.42
N ASP A 173 -30.85 17.72 3.18
CA ASP A 173 -30.87 17.29 4.59
C ASP A 173 -30.61 15.78 4.76
N ASP A 174 -31.20 14.94 3.90
CA ASP A 174 -31.15 13.47 4.02
C ASP A 174 -30.35 12.76 2.92
N TYR A 175 -29.82 13.49 1.95
CA TYR A 175 -29.07 12.90 0.82
C TYR A 175 -28.18 13.92 0.11
N VAL A 176 -27.29 13.43 -0.72
CA VAL A 176 -26.56 14.23 -1.72
C VAL A 176 -27.04 13.84 -3.13
N SER A 177 -27.03 14.81 -4.04
CA SER A 177 -27.34 14.58 -5.45
C SER A 177 -26.10 14.84 -6.30
N TYR A 178 -25.84 13.94 -7.26
CA TYR A 178 -24.79 14.13 -8.25
C TYR A 178 -25.28 13.61 -9.61
N SER A 179 -25.23 14.47 -10.63
CA SER A 179 -25.70 14.14 -11.98
C SER A 179 -27.12 13.55 -11.99
N GLY A 180 -28.02 14.09 -11.16
CA GLY A 180 -29.42 13.66 -11.07
C GLY A 180 -29.64 12.37 -10.28
N ILE A 181 -28.59 11.72 -9.76
CA ILE A 181 -28.69 10.51 -8.94
C ILE A 181 -28.54 10.88 -7.48
N LYS A 182 -29.45 10.34 -6.62
CA LYS A 182 -29.43 10.57 -5.17
C LYS A 182 -28.63 9.49 -4.46
N TYR A 183 -27.79 9.92 -3.51
CA TYR A 183 -26.96 9.08 -2.64
C TYR A 183 -27.18 9.47 -1.18
N LYS A 184 -27.12 8.50 -0.26
CA LYS A 184 -27.18 8.79 1.18
C LYS A 184 -25.90 9.45 1.67
N ASN A 185 -24.74 9.04 1.11
CA ASN A 185 -23.43 9.50 1.52
C ASN A 185 -22.52 9.71 0.33
N VAL A 186 -21.60 10.67 0.46
CA VAL A 186 -20.45 10.84 -0.43
C VAL A 186 -19.16 10.57 0.35
N VAL A 187 -18.22 9.85 -0.26
CA VAL A 187 -16.93 9.49 0.35
C VAL A 187 -15.81 9.87 -0.61
N PHE A 188 -14.84 10.62 -0.12
CA PHE A 188 -13.69 11.05 -0.88
C PHE A 188 -12.47 10.22 -0.49
N ALA A 189 -11.96 9.39 -1.41
CA ALA A 189 -10.78 8.54 -1.28
C ALA A 189 -9.71 8.93 -2.31
N GLU A 190 -9.46 10.23 -2.44
CA GLU A 190 -8.72 10.86 -3.52
C GLU A 190 -7.20 10.87 -3.32
N GLY A 191 -6.72 10.37 -2.16
CA GLY A 191 -5.31 10.40 -1.82
C GLY A 191 -4.75 11.82 -1.86
N PHE A 192 -3.63 12.04 -2.55
CA PHE A 192 -3.01 13.36 -2.67
C PHE A 192 -3.90 14.38 -3.41
N GLY A 193 -4.83 13.92 -4.24
CA GLY A 193 -5.84 14.76 -4.92
C GLY A 193 -6.73 15.55 -3.95
N MET A 194 -6.80 15.16 -2.67
CA MET A 194 -7.53 15.88 -1.63
C MET A 194 -7.14 17.36 -1.53
N LEU A 195 -5.92 17.73 -1.87
CA LEU A 195 -5.48 19.13 -1.86
C LEU A 195 -6.27 20.03 -2.82
N SER A 196 -6.91 19.45 -3.82
CA SER A 196 -7.80 20.16 -4.77
C SER A 196 -9.29 20.05 -4.38
N ASN A 197 -9.63 19.27 -3.34
CA ASN A 197 -10.99 19.07 -2.91
C ASN A 197 -11.48 20.28 -2.11
N PRO A 198 -12.54 21.02 -2.53
CA PRO A 198 -12.98 22.23 -1.86
C PRO A 198 -13.48 22.02 -0.43
N PHE A 199 -13.86 20.79 -0.07
CA PHE A 199 -14.36 20.44 1.26
C PHE A 199 -13.25 20.08 2.26
N PHE A 200 -12.08 19.60 1.76
CA PHE A 200 -11.03 19.02 2.62
C PHE A 200 -9.62 19.56 2.37
N LYS A 201 -9.44 20.49 1.42
CA LYS A 201 -8.13 21.07 1.05
C LYS A 201 -7.38 21.74 2.22
N ASP A 202 -8.12 22.17 3.24
CA ASP A 202 -7.55 22.86 4.40
C ASP A 202 -7.12 21.90 5.52
N LEU A 203 -7.31 20.58 5.34
CA LEU A 203 -6.77 19.58 6.27
C LEU A 203 -5.24 19.51 6.15
N PRO A 204 -4.53 19.33 7.28
CA PRO A 204 -3.07 19.30 7.32
C PRO A 204 -2.53 17.99 6.70
N MET A 205 -2.58 17.88 5.38
CA MET A 205 -1.98 16.78 4.63
C MET A 205 -0.72 17.28 3.90
N ASP A 206 0.40 16.65 4.15
CA ASP A 206 1.61 16.83 3.35
C ASP A 206 1.93 15.56 2.57
N GLY A 207 2.27 15.72 1.30
CA GLY A 207 2.64 14.61 0.42
C GLY A 207 4.15 14.45 0.35
N THR A 208 4.59 13.23 0.13
CA THR A 208 5.99 12.92 -0.17
C THR A 208 6.05 12.19 -1.51
N LYS A 209 6.89 12.69 -2.42
CA LYS A 209 7.19 11.98 -3.67
C LYS A 209 8.16 10.84 -3.38
N GLY A 210 7.84 9.65 -3.84
CA GLY A 210 8.72 8.48 -3.81
C GLY A 210 8.86 7.89 -5.20
N GLU A 211 10.09 7.62 -5.62
CA GLU A 211 10.40 6.99 -6.89
C GLU A 211 10.90 5.57 -6.64
N LEU A 212 10.51 4.66 -7.52
CA LEU A 212 10.87 3.26 -7.50
C LEU A 212 11.48 2.87 -8.84
N LEU A 213 12.47 1.97 -8.79
CA LEU A 213 13.01 1.31 -9.96
C LEU A 213 12.51 -0.13 -10.04
N ILE A 214 12.26 -0.59 -11.27
CA ILE A 214 12.14 -2.02 -11.55
C ILE A 214 13.40 -2.42 -12.32
N ILE A 215 14.20 -3.31 -11.74
CA ILE A 215 15.44 -3.79 -12.34
C ILE A 215 15.31 -5.26 -12.70
N LYS A 216 16.02 -5.69 -13.73
CA LYS A 216 16.21 -7.10 -14.07
C LYS A 216 17.60 -7.53 -13.64
N ALA A 217 17.68 -8.47 -12.70
CA ALA A 217 18.95 -8.92 -12.12
C ALA A 217 18.98 -10.43 -11.88
N PRO A 218 19.18 -11.26 -12.95
CA PRO A 218 19.12 -12.72 -12.84
C PRO A 218 20.11 -13.32 -11.86
N LEU A 219 21.27 -12.69 -11.66
CA LEU A 219 22.30 -13.16 -10.73
C LEU A 219 21.99 -12.89 -9.27
N LEU A 220 21.00 -12.04 -8.97
CA LEU A 220 20.65 -11.70 -7.60
C LEU A 220 19.97 -12.84 -6.86
N GLN A 221 19.11 -13.60 -7.55
CA GLN A 221 18.40 -14.80 -7.06
C GLN A 221 17.77 -14.62 -5.68
N LEU A 222 17.20 -13.43 -5.43
CA LEU A 222 16.63 -13.07 -4.16
C LEU A 222 15.22 -13.63 -4.03
N ASP A 223 14.97 -14.37 -2.95
CA ASP A 223 13.70 -15.04 -2.64
C ASP A 223 12.99 -14.42 -1.40
N VAL A 224 13.51 -13.31 -0.90
CA VAL A 224 13.03 -12.58 0.28
C VAL A 224 13.04 -11.08 0.02
N ILE A 225 12.30 -10.32 0.82
CA ILE A 225 12.41 -8.87 0.83
C ILE A 225 13.65 -8.48 1.63
N VAL A 226 14.52 -7.65 1.07
CA VAL A 226 15.66 -7.10 1.82
C VAL A 226 15.40 -5.61 2.09
N LYS A 227 15.57 -5.20 3.35
CA LYS A 227 15.47 -3.81 3.79
C LYS A 227 16.79 -3.36 4.42
N SER A 228 17.34 -2.32 3.83
CA SER A 228 18.54 -1.60 4.29
C SER A 228 18.22 -0.09 4.33
N GLY A 229 19.01 0.78 3.76
CA GLY A 229 18.62 2.16 3.44
C GLY A 229 17.45 2.20 2.46
N ILE A 230 17.53 1.37 1.44
CA ILE A 230 16.46 1.10 0.48
C ILE A 230 15.83 -0.28 0.74
N PHE A 231 14.79 -0.63 0.00
CA PHE A 231 14.26 -2.00 -0.05
C PHE A 231 14.50 -2.61 -1.43
N ILE A 232 14.57 -3.94 -1.46
CA ILE A 232 14.55 -4.76 -2.67
C ILE A 232 13.46 -5.81 -2.49
N VAL A 233 12.47 -5.81 -3.37
CA VAL A 233 11.35 -6.76 -3.36
C VAL A 233 11.39 -7.60 -4.63
N PRO A 234 11.56 -8.93 -4.55
CA PRO A 234 11.43 -9.79 -5.71
C PRO A 234 9.98 -9.84 -6.19
N ILE A 235 9.76 -9.62 -7.48
CA ILE A 235 8.42 -9.63 -8.10
C ILE A 235 8.27 -10.70 -9.19
N GLY A 236 9.18 -11.66 -9.22
CA GLY A 236 9.21 -12.75 -10.19
C GLY A 236 9.99 -12.44 -11.48
N ASN A 237 10.33 -13.47 -12.25
CA ASN A 237 11.03 -13.37 -13.55
C ASN A 237 12.35 -12.58 -13.49
N ASP A 238 13.11 -12.72 -12.41
CA ASP A 238 14.35 -11.97 -12.13
C ASP A 238 14.16 -10.44 -12.06
N LEU A 239 12.93 -10.00 -11.85
CA LEU A 239 12.60 -8.58 -11.66
C LEU A 239 12.50 -8.26 -10.18
N TYR A 240 12.97 -7.07 -9.85
CA TYR A 240 12.97 -6.56 -8.48
C TYR A 240 12.49 -5.11 -8.45
N LYS A 241 11.59 -4.79 -7.52
CA LYS A 241 11.30 -3.39 -7.16
C LYS A 241 12.34 -2.92 -6.17
N VAL A 242 12.99 -1.80 -6.48
CA VAL A 242 14.02 -1.17 -5.64
C VAL A 242 13.57 0.25 -5.30
N GLY A 243 13.67 0.65 -4.05
CA GLY A 243 13.26 2.00 -3.63
C GLY A 243 13.28 2.20 -2.12
N ALA A 244 12.76 3.29 -1.69
CA ALA A 244 12.25 4.41 -2.44
C ALA A 244 13.08 5.66 -2.15
N THR A 245 13.06 6.63 -3.07
CA THR A 245 13.46 7.99 -2.75
C THR A 245 12.39 8.66 -1.89
N TYR A 246 12.74 9.75 -1.22
CA TYR A 246 11.81 10.58 -0.46
C TYR A 246 12.09 12.05 -0.75
N ASN A 247 11.20 12.70 -1.49
CA ASN A 247 11.30 14.13 -1.76
C ASN A 247 10.09 14.85 -1.17
N TRP A 248 10.34 15.76 -0.22
CA TRP A 248 9.31 16.52 0.49
C TRP A 248 8.96 17.83 -0.20
N THR A 249 9.76 18.29 -1.13
CA THR A 249 9.58 19.57 -1.83
C THR A 249 8.95 19.40 -3.20
N ASP A 250 9.48 18.46 -4.00
CA ASP A 250 8.92 18.14 -5.29
C ASP A 250 7.71 17.21 -5.14
N LYS A 251 6.57 17.65 -5.65
CA LYS A 251 5.28 16.93 -5.56
C LYS A 251 4.75 16.50 -6.93
N ASN A 252 5.54 16.73 -8.01
CA ASN A 252 5.13 16.31 -9.35
C ASN A 252 5.33 14.78 -9.55
N ASP A 253 4.85 14.26 -10.64
CA ASP A 253 4.95 12.84 -11.02
C ASP A 253 6.07 12.55 -12.04
N THR A 254 6.91 13.55 -12.34
CA THR A 254 8.03 13.42 -13.27
C THR A 254 9.19 12.68 -12.61
N LEU A 255 9.76 11.69 -13.30
CA LEU A 255 10.95 10.98 -12.84
C LEU A 255 12.15 11.92 -12.79
N THR A 256 13.01 11.75 -11.77
CA THR A 256 14.21 12.54 -11.59
C THR A 256 15.46 11.72 -11.94
N GLU A 257 16.52 12.40 -12.43
CA GLU A 257 17.82 11.74 -12.65
C GLU A 257 18.46 11.31 -11.32
N GLU A 258 18.18 12.03 -10.23
CA GLU A 258 18.65 11.67 -8.88
C GLU A 258 17.96 10.38 -8.36
N GLY A 259 16.72 10.11 -8.80
CA GLY A 259 15.98 8.92 -8.44
C GLY A 259 16.41 7.65 -9.17
N LYS A 260 17.22 7.80 -10.24
CA LYS A 260 17.80 6.67 -10.98
C LYS A 260 19.11 6.20 -10.36
#